data_1e84951543cb78e618ed198402241948
#
_entry.id   1e84951543cb78e618ed198402241948
#
_cell.length_a   1.000
_cell.length_b   1.000
_cell.length_c   1.000
_cell.angle_alpha   90.00
_cell.angle_beta   90.00
_cell.angle_gamma   90.00
#
_symmetry.space_group_name_H-M   'P 1'
#
loop_
_entity.id
_entity.type
_entity.pdbx_description
1 polymer ?
#
loop_
_entity_poly.entity_id
_entity_poly.type
_entity_poly.pdbx_seq_one_letter_code
_entity_poly.pdbx_strand_id
1 'polypeptide(L)'
;MPFVKYIQNEQHYNDVLGRIARVKESLWIGTADIKDLYVKVGAEATPFLGILAQLIRRGVDVRLIHAKEPGQNFREDFDRYPILFTRLQRVLCPRVHFKMMVFDYKVAYIGSANLTGAGIGMKSPAKRNFEAGILTDIPELLDAATDQFDSVWTGSQCKLCGRKEFCASPVFHH
;
A
#
# COMPACT_ATOMS: atom_id res chain seq x y z
N MET A 1 12.90 -10.60 -20.10
CA MET A 1 13.73 -11.19 -19.03
C MET A 1 13.22 -10.67 -17.70
N PRO A 2 13.11 -11.50 -16.69
CA PRO A 2 12.78 -11.06 -15.33
C PRO A 2 13.77 -10.01 -14.81
N PHE A 3 13.31 -9.08 -13.96
CA PHE A 3 14.15 -8.02 -13.42
C PHE A 3 14.08 -7.92 -11.91
N VAL A 4 15.15 -7.46 -11.30
CA VAL A 4 15.18 -6.90 -9.95
C VAL A 4 15.83 -5.54 -10.02
N LYS A 5 15.12 -4.52 -9.54
CA LYS A 5 15.65 -3.15 -9.43
C LYS A 5 15.74 -2.77 -7.96
N TYR A 6 16.91 -2.38 -7.50
CA TYR A 6 17.08 -1.76 -6.19
C TYR A 6 16.44 -0.38 -6.19
N ILE A 7 15.62 -0.10 -5.18
CA ILE A 7 14.89 1.16 -5.02
C ILE A 7 15.41 1.85 -3.76
N GLN A 8 15.79 3.11 -3.89
CA GLN A 8 16.25 3.91 -2.76
C GLN A 8 15.63 5.31 -2.77
N ASN A 9 15.38 5.84 -1.60
CA ASN A 9 14.98 7.22 -1.34
C ASN A 9 13.84 7.69 -2.28
N GLU A 10 14.07 8.69 -3.11
CA GLU A 10 13.06 9.27 -4.03
C GLU A 10 12.58 8.33 -5.13
N GLN A 11 13.31 7.26 -5.40
CA GLN A 11 12.85 6.25 -6.34
C GLN A 11 11.57 5.54 -5.87
N HIS A 12 11.30 5.51 -4.56
CA HIS A 12 10.02 5.03 -4.04
C HIS A 12 8.87 5.88 -4.58
N TYR A 13 9.06 7.19 -4.68
CA TYR A 13 8.05 8.07 -5.26
C TYR A 13 7.96 7.90 -6.78
N ASN A 14 9.08 7.95 -7.48
CA ASN A 14 9.11 7.97 -8.94
C ASN A 14 8.77 6.62 -9.57
N ASP A 15 9.36 5.53 -9.07
CA ASP A 15 9.29 4.21 -9.71
C ASP A 15 8.21 3.31 -9.09
N VAL A 16 7.89 3.48 -7.80
CA VAL A 16 6.88 2.66 -7.11
C VAL A 16 5.54 3.37 -7.11
N LEU A 17 5.45 4.55 -6.48
CA LEU A 17 4.18 5.29 -6.39
C LEU A 17 3.69 5.74 -7.76
N GLY A 18 4.58 6.20 -8.64
CA GLY A 18 4.26 6.59 -10.02
C GLY A 18 3.71 5.44 -10.88
N ARG A 19 3.92 4.17 -10.48
CA ARG A 19 3.36 3.01 -11.17
C ARG A 19 1.87 2.83 -10.92
N ILE A 20 1.36 3.28 -9.77
CA ILE A 20 -0.02 3.04 -9.33
C ILE A 20 -1.04 3.52 -10.37
N ALA A 21 -0.82 4.68 -10.98
CA ALA A 21 -1.75 5.23 -11.98
C ALA A 21 -1.93 4.34 -13.23
N ARG A 22 -0.99 3.42 -13.48
CA ARG A 22 -0.97 2.54 -14.65
C ARG A 22 -1.58 1.16 -14.40
N VAL A 23 -1.98 0.86 -13.16
CA VAL A 23 -2.60 -0.40 -12.77
C VAL A 23 -3.92 -0.58 -13.53
N LYS A 24 -4.18 -1.81 -13.98
CA LYS A 24 -5.34 -2.15 -14.82
C LYS A 24 -6.28 -3.15 -14.17
N GLU A 25 -5.77 -4.09 -13.38
CA GLU A 25 -6.53 -5.23 -12.85
C GLU A 25 -6.60 -5.21 -11.33
N SER A 26 -5.45 -5.12 -10.65
CA SER A 26 -5.40 -5.21 -9.19
C SER A 26 -4.24 -4.44 -8.60
N LEU A 27 -4.47 -3.85 -7.42
CA LEU A 27 -3.46 -3.17 -6.61
C LEU A 27 -3.58 -3.62 -5.16
N TRP A 28 -2.58 -4.34 -4.67
CA TRP A 28 -2.49 -4.71 -3.28
C TRP A 28 -1.46 -3.86 -2.57
N ILE A 29 -1.82 -3.30 -1.44
CA ILE A 29 -0.99 -2.37 -0.68
C ILE A 29 -0.91 -2.86 0.77
N GLY A 30 0.30 -3.10 1.24
CA GLY A 30 0.58 -3.38 2.65
C GLY A 30 1.55 -2.34 3.21
N THR A 31 1.21 -1.74 4.35
CA THR A 31 2.05 -0.74 5.01
C THR A 31 1.81 -0.72 6.52
N ALA A 32 2.83 -0.43 7.31
CA ALA A 32 2.63 -0.28 8.75
C ALA A 32 1.98 1.07 9.10
N ASP A 33 2.31 2.13 8.36
CA ASP A 33 1.78 3.46 8.57
C ASP A 33 1.34 4.07 7.23
N ILE A 34 0.19 4.73 7.23
CA ILE A 34 -0.33 5.46 6.08
C ILE A 34 -0.78 6.85 6.53
N LYS A 35 -0.39 7.85 5.75
CA LYS A 35 -0.78 9.25 5.97
C LYS A 35 -1.34 9.85 4.70
N ASP A 36 -1.89 11.05 4.85
CA ASP A 36 -2.21 11.89 3.72
C ASP A 36 -0.95 12.13 2.88
N LEU A 37 -1.02 11.79 1.62
CA LEU A 37 0.06 12.03 0.66
C LEU A 37 -0.51 12.39 -0.71
N TYR A 38 0.29 13.11 -1.49
CA TYR A 38 -0.08 13.58 -2.81
C TYR A 38 0.85 12.99 -3.86
N VAL A 39 0.29 12.66 -5.00
CA VAL A 39 1.02 12.13 -6.15
C VAL A 39 0.88 13.11 -7.31
N LYS A 40 1.99 13.43 -7.95
CA LYS A 40 1.96 14.22 -9.18
C LYS A 40 1.44 13.35 -10.32
N VAL A 41 0.35 13.81 -10.92
CA VAL A 41 -0.21 13.26 -12.15
C VAL A 41 -0.20 14.38 -13.19
N GLY A 42 0.79 14.36 -14.08
CA GLY A 42 1.05 15.49 -14.97
C GLY A 42 1.53 16.72 -14.19
N ALA A 43 0.87 17.87 -14.39
CA ALA A 43 1.18 19.13 -13.70
C ALA A 43 0.51 19.28 -12.33
N GLU A 44 -0.44 18.41 -12.00
CA GLU A 44 -1.25 18.53 -10.79
C GLU A 44 -0.82 17.55 -9.71
N ALA A 45 -0.96 17.97 -8.44
CA ALA A 45 -0.80 17.10 -7.29
C ALA A 45 -2.17 16.59 -6.85
N THR A 46 -2.37 15.29 -6.97
CA THR A 46 -3.62 14.61 -6.61
C THR A 46 -3.45 13.85 -5.29
N PRO A 47 -4.39 13.94 -4.35
CA PRO A 47 -4.36 13.08 -3.17
C PRO A 47 -4.26 11.61 -3.56
N PHE A 48 -3.43 10.85 -2.87
CA PHE A 48 -3.25 9.41 -3.13
C PHE A 48 -4.59 8.64 -3.09
N LEU A 49 -5.45 8.98 -2.13
CA LEU A 49 -6.79 8.39 -2.03
C LEU A 49 -7.66 8.72 -3.26
N GLY A 50 -7.46 9.89 -3.87
CA GLY A 50 -8.12 10.23 -5.13
C GLY A 50 -7.69 9.32 -6.29
N ILE A 51 -6.41 8.92 -6.32
CA ILE A 51 -5.93 7.96 -7.31
C ILE A 51 -6.55 6.58 -7.07
N LEU A 52 -6.61 6.11 -5.82
CA LEU A 52 -7.29 4.85 -5.49
C LEU A 52 -8.77 4.89 -5.89
N ALA A 53 -9.45 6.00 -5.63
CA ALA A 53 -10.84 6.19 -6.05
C ALA A 53 -11.00 6.13 -7.59
N GLN A 54 -10.07 6.69 -8.35
CA GLN A 54 -10.07 6.61 -9.81
C GLN A 54 -9.83 5.17 -10.30
N LEU A 55 -8.89 4.43 -9.69
CA LEU A 55 -8.64 3.02 -10.00
C LEU A 55 -9.90 2.18 -9.77
N ILE A 56 -10.53 2.34 -8.61
CA ILE A 56 -11.75 1.62 -8.25
C ILE A 56 -12.89 1.93 -9.24
N ARG A 57 -13.06 3.19 -9.67
CA ARG A 57 -14.06 3.56 -10.70
C ARG A 57 -13.79 2.88 -12.04
N ARG A 58 -12.54 2.58 -12.35
CA ARG A 58 -12.15 1.84 -13.57
C ARG A 58 -12.28 0.33 -13.41
N GLY A 59 -12.74 -0.17 -12.26
CA GLY A 59 -12.92 -1.60 -11.98
C GLY A 59 -11.69 -2.32 -11.45
N VAL A 60 -10.64 -1.58 -11.04
CA VAL A 60 -9.45 -2.19 -10.42
C VAL A 60 -9.80 -2.69 -9.02
N ASP A 61 -9.38 -3.94 -8.70
CA ASP A 61 -9.46 -4.49 -7.35
C ASP A 61 -8.36 -3.87 -6.48
N VAL A 62 -8.76 -3.06 -5.50
CA VAL A 62 -7.80 -2.39 -4.60
C VAL A 62 -7.95 -2.93 -3.19
N ARG A 63 -6.87 -3.52 -2.67
CA ARG A 63 -6.76 -4.04 -1.31
C ARG A 63 -5.72 -3.29 -0.51
N LEU A 64 -6.07 -2.87 0.69
CA LEU A 64 -5.20 -2.13 1.60
C LEU A 64 -5.12 -2.81 2.96
N ILE A 65 -3.92 -3.19 3.38
CA ILE A 65 -3.62 -3.61 4.76
C ILE A 65 -2.76 -2.55 5.41
N HIS A 66 -3.16 -2.11 6.60
CA HIS A 66 -2.35 -1.19 7.40
C HIS A 66 -2.44 -1.50 8.90
N ALA A 67 -1.45 -1.02 9.69
CA ALA A 67 -1.33 -1.42 11.08
C ALA A 67 -2.01 -0.46 12.07
N LYS A 68 -2.17 0.80 11.69
CA LYS A 68 -2.69 1.86 12.57
C LYS A 68 -3.86 2.57 11.93
N GLU A 69 -4.79 3.04 12.75
CA GLU A 69 -5.77 4.02 12.29
C GLU A 69 -5.07 5.30 11.81
N PRO A 70 -5.38 5.76 10.61
CA PRO A 70 -4.78 6.98 10.08
C PRO A 70 -5.22 8.23 10.83
N GLY A 71 -4.38 9.26 10.76
CA GLY A 71 -4.68 10.56 11.36
C GLY A 71 -5.84 11.31 10.68
N GLN A 72 -6.18 12.46 11.26
CA GLN A 72 -7.33 13.28 10.84
C GLN A 72 -7.25 13.68 9.36
N ASN A 73 -6.12 14.19 8.89
CA ASN A 73 -5.96 14.62 7.49
C ASN A 73 -6.25 13.50 6.48
N PHE A 74 -5.81 12.28 6.79
CA PHE A 74 -6.14 11.12 5.95
C PHE A 74 -7.64 10.84 5.94
N ARG A 75 -8.31 10.95 7.09
CA ARG A 75 -9.76 10.76 7.19
C ARG A 75 -10.53 11.82 6.41
N GLU A 76 -10.11 13.08 6.50
CA GLU A 76 -10.69 14.18 5.73
C GLU A 76 -10.52 13.96 4.22
N ASP A 77 -9.35 13.50 3.77
CA ASP A 77 -9.14 13.13 2.37
C ASP A 77 -9.99 11.90 1.98
N PHE A 78 -10.14 10.91 2.87
CA PHE A 78 -10.96 9.73 2.62
C PHE A 78 -12.45 10.12 2.42
N ASP A 79 -12.96 11.02 3.22
CA ASP A 79 -14.35 11.49 3.18
C ASP A 79 -14.68 12.22 1.86
N ARG A 80 -13.68 12.79 1.19
CA ARG A 80 -13.87 13.41 -0.14
C ARG A 80 -14.18 12.41 -1.25
N TYR A 81 -13.97 11.12 -1.02
CA TYR A 81 -14.15 10.08 -2.03
C TYR A 81 -15.11 8.98 -1.57
N PRO A 82 -16.46 9.21 -1.63
CA PRO A 82 -17.45 8.26 -1.08
C PRO A 82 -17.34 6.83 -1.61
N ILE A 83 -16.80 6.64 -2.84
CA ILE A 83 -16.59 5.29 -3.41
C ILE A 83 -15.63 4.44 -2.57
N LEU A 84 -14.72 5.07 -1.81
CA LEU A 84 -13.78 4.34 -0.95
C LEU A 84 -14.49 3.63 0.20
N PHE A 85 -15.58 4.19 0.74
CA PHE A 85 -16.35 3.55 1.80
C PHE A 85 -16.98 2.23 1.37
N THR A 86 -17.38 2.13 0.10
CA THR A 86 -18.14 0.99 -0.39
C THR A 86 -17.31 -0.01 -1.19
N ARG A 87 -16.17 0.41 -1.73
CA ARG A 87 -15.41 -0.37 -2.72
C ARG A 87 -13.94 -0.56 -2.38
N LEU A 88 -13.34 0.25 -1.51
CA LEU A 88 -11.98 -0.02 -1.04
C LEU A 88 -12.02 -1.17 -0.03
N GLN A 89 -11.38 -2.27 -0.38
CA GLN A 89 -11.22 -3.39 0.53
C GLN A 89 -10.07 -3.07 1.50
N ARG A 90 -10.37 -3.01 2.79
CA ARG A 90 -9.40 -2.58 3.81
C ARG A 90 -9.40 -3.50 5.02
N VAL A 91 -8.20 -3.87 5.45
CA VAL A 91 -7.95 -4.63 6.68
C VAL A 91 -6.98 -3.86 7.56
N LEU A 92 -7.32 -3.71 8.83
CA LEU A 92 -6.45 -3.16 9.85
C LEU A 92 -5.89 -4.30 10.69
N CYS A 93 -4.56 -4.48 10.66
CA CYS A 93 -3.88 -5.51 11.44
C CYS A 93 -2.68 -4.91 12.19
N PRO A 94 -2.72 -4.78 13.53
CA PRO A 94 -1.67 -4.12 14.32
C PRO A 94 -0.32 -4.86 14.31
N ARG A 95 -0.25 -6.07 13.74
CA ARG A 95 0.98 -6.84 13.57
C ARG A 95 1.69 -6.58 12.24
N VAL A 96 1.04 -5.90 11.30
CA VAL A 96 1.65 -5.63 9.99
C VAL A 96 2.79 -4.64 10.14
N HIS A 97 3.96 -5.06 9.66
CA HIS A 97 5.14 -4.21 9.57
C HIS A 97 5.84 -4.28 8.21
N PHE A 98 5.40 -5.15 7.31
CA PHE A 98 5.87 -5.14 5.93
C PHE A 98 5.41 -3.87 5.18
N LYS A 99 6.16 -3.47 4.17
CA LYS A 99 5.80 -2.43 3.22
C LYS A 99 5.96 -3.03 1.85
N MET A 100 4.84 -3.30 1.19
CA MET A 100 4.82 -3.93 -0.12
C MET A 100 3.68 -3.39 -0.96
N MET A 101 3.85 -3.47 -2.27
CA MET A 101 2.78 -3.24 -3.24
C MET A 101 2.87 -4.31 -4.32
N VAL A 102 1.74 -4.87 -4.72
CA VAL A 102 1.63 -5.79 -5.84
C VAL A 102 0.77 -5.14 -6.91
N PHE A 103 1.31 -5.03 -8.12
CA PHE A 103 0.68 -4.36 -9.26
C PHE A 103 0.29 -5.41 -10.29
N ASP A 104 -1.03 -5.60 -10.53
CA ASP A 104 -1.61 -6.49 -11.55
C ASP A 104 -1.10 -7.95 -11.45
N TYR A 105 -0.66 -8.41 -10.29
CA TYR A 105 0.03 -9.71 -10.10
C TYR A 105 1.23 -9.92 -11.04
N LYS A 106 1.86 -8.83 -11.49
CA LYS A 106 2.96 -8.85 -12.46
C LYS A 106 4.25 -8.27 -11.91
N VAL A 107 4.15 -7.34 -10.98
CA VAL A 107 5.30 -6.65 -10.37
C VAL A 107 5.05 -6.46 -8.89
N ALA A 108 6.06 -6.71 -8.06
CA ALA A 108 6.01 -6.44 -6.63
C ALA A 108 7.07 -5.39 -6.23
N TYR A 109 6.70 -4.50 -5.35
CA TYR A 109 7.60 -3.71 -4.53
C TYR A 109 7.63 -4.32 -3.12
N ILE A 110 8.82 -4.49 -2.58
CA ILE A 110 9.07 -4.96 -1.21
C ILE A 110 10.16 -4.07 -0.61
N GLY A 111 9.91 -3.46 0.54
CA GLY A 111 10.90 -2.54 1.11
C GLY A 111 10.58 -2.01 2.49
N SER A 112 11.22 -0.91 2.84
CA SER A 112 11.12 -0.27 4.14
C SER A 112 10.17 0.93 4.18
N ALA A 113 9.81 1.51 3.02
CA ALA A 113 9.08 2.77 2.92
C ALA A 113 7.59 2.63 3.28
N ASN A 114 7.17 3.25 4.38
CA ASN A 114 5.76 3.43 4.67
C ASN A 114 5.10 4.41 3.68
N LEU A 115 3.78 4.31 3.52
CA LEU A 115 2.98 5.25 2.73
C LEU A 115 2.79 6.58 3.45
N THR A 116 3.89 7.27 3.67
CA THR A 116 3.96 8.60 4.27
C THR A 116 4.82 9.51 3.40
N GLY A 117 4.62 10.82 3.44
CA GLY A 117 5.39 11.73 2.60
C GLY A 117 6.90 11.65 2.80
N ALA A 118 7.38 11.35 4.02
CA ALA A 118 8.80 11.16 4.29
C ALA A 118 9.29 9.78 3.83
N GLY A 119 8.51 8.71 4.07
CA GLY A 119 8.87 7.33 3.70
C GLY A 119 8.91 7.13 2.18
N ILE A 120 7.87 7.57 1.48
CA ILE A 120 7.77 7.38 0.02
C ILE A 120 8.66 8.33 -0.80
N GLY A 121 9.47 9.17 -0.17
CA GLY A 121 10.40 10.06 -0.85
C GLY A 121 9.81 11.35 -1.42
N MET A 122 8.58 11.71 -1.05
CA MET A 122 7.90 12.92 -1.50
C MET A 122 8.49 14.20 -0.88
N LYS A 123 9.02 14.12 0.34
CA LYS A 123 9.64 15.25 1.03
C LYS A 123 10.96 15.65 0.39
N SER A 124 11.40 16.87 0.65
CA SER A 124 12.71 17.38 0.21
C SER A 124 13.86 16.50 0.74
N PRO A 125 15.04 16.52 0.09
CA PRO A 125 16.19 15.71 0.51
C PRO A 125 16.53 15.82 2.01
N ALA A 126 16.34 17.01 2.60
CA ALA A 126 16.62 17.25 4.02
C ALA A 126 15.53 16.69 4.99
N LYS A 127 14.37 16.26 4.47
CA LYS A 127 13.21 15.86 5.30
C LYS A 127 12.69 14.47 5.00
N ARG A 128 13.17 13.81 3.94
CA ARG A 128 12.79 12.44 3.61
C ARG A 128 13.62 11.42 4.38
N ASN A 129 13.05 10.24 4.60
CA ASN A 129 13.80 9.13 5.19
C ASN A 129 14.79 8.56 4.17
N PHE A 130 15.83 7.89 4.68
CA PHE A 130 16.61 6.94 3.91
C PHE A 130 15.88 5.60 3.90
N GLU A 131 15.37 5.22 2.75
CA GLU A 131 14.57 4.00 2.57
C GLU A 131 15.19 3.13 1.48
N ALA A 132 14.99 1.84 1.59
CA ALA A 132 15.48 0.85 0.64
C ALA A 132 14.39 -0.17 0.31
N GLY A 133 14.48 -0.75 -0.88
CA GLY A 133 13.58 -1.81 -1.32
C GLY A 133 13.99 -2.40 -2.65
N ILE A 134 13.19 -3.30 -3.13
CA ILE A 134 13.29 -3.86 -4.48
C ILE A 134 11.97 -3.73 -5.23
N LEU A 135 12.06 -3.53 -6.52
CA LEU A 135 10.97 -3.67 -7.47
C LEU A 135 11.31 -4.83 -8.41
N THR A 136 10.41 -5.80 -8.56
CA THR A 136 10.71 -7.04 -9.25
C THR A 136 9.49 -7.65 -9.93
N ASP A 137 9.72 -8.40 -11.00
CA ASP A 137 8.75 -9.30 -11.63
C ASP A 137 9.21 -10.77 -11.59
N ILE A 138 10.20 -11.08 -10.75
CA ILE A 138 10.63 -12.47 -10.53
C ILE A 138 9.47 -13.24 -9.88
N PRO A 139 8.99 -14.34 -10.52
CA PRO A 139 7.81 -15.07 -10.04
C PRO A 139 7.93 -15.53 -8.59
N GLU A 140 9.06 -16.07 -8.18
CA GLU A 140 9.27 -16.59 -6.83
C GLU A 140 9.17 -15.50 -5.75
N LEU A 141 9.62 -14.29 -6.05
CA LEU A 141 9.52 -13.14 -5.14
C LEU A 141 8.11 -12.56 -5.14
N LEU A 142 7.47 -12.53 -6.30
CA LEU A 142 6.09 -12.08 -6.45
C LEU A 142 5.13 -13.01 -5.68
N ASP A 143 5.28 -14.33 -5.86
CA ASP A 143 4.47 -15.34 -5.16
C ASP A 143 4.68 -15.25 -3.65
N ALA A 144 5.92 -15.15 -3.18
CA ALA A 144 6.21 -15.00 -1.75
C ALA A 144 5.60 -13.73 -1.15
N ALA A 145 5.61 -12.61 -1.87
CA ALA A 145 5.00 -11.36 -1.42
C ALA A 145 3.47 -11.46 -1.38
N THR A 146 2.86 -12.06 -2.40
CA THR A 146 1.39 -12.26 -2.44
C THR A 146 0.92 -13.25 -1.38
N ASP A 147 1.64 -14.34 -1.16
CA ASP A 147 1.34 -15.32 -0.10
C ASP A 147 1.40 -14.68 1.30
N GLN A 148 2.43 -13.85 1.55
CA GLN A 148 2.53 -13.13 2.81
C GLN A 148 1.38 -12.13 2.99
N PHE A 149 1.02 -11.39 1.95
CA PHE A 149 -0.12 -10.48 1.98
C PHE A 149 -1.43 -11.25 2.26
N ASP A 150 -1.68 -12.31 1.52
CA ASP A 150 -2.89 -13.13 1.67
C ASP A 150 -3.00 -13.80 3.04
N SER A 151 -1.90 -14.20 3.65
CA SER A 151 -1.89 -14.77 5.00
C SER A 151 -2.48 -13.81 6.04
N VAL A 152 -2.24 -12.51 5.87
CA VAL A 152 -2.83 -11.46 6.71
C VAL A 152 -4.25 -11.14 6.25
N TRP A 153 -4.46 -11.01 4.94
CA TRP A 153 -5.74 -10.66 4.34
C TRP A 153 -6.84 -11.64 4.70
N THR A 154 -6.56 -12.92 4.59
CA THR A 154 -7.50 -14.01 4.92
C THR A 154 -7.60 -14.27 6.42
N GLY A 155 -6.75 -13.66 7.25
CA GLY A 155 -6.76 -13.86 8.70
C GLY A 155 -6.26 -15.23 9.14
N SER A 156 -5.42 -15.91 8.36
CA SER A 156 -4.91 -17.26 8.67
C SER A 156 -4.27 -17.38 10.05
N GLN A 157 -3.72 -16.26 10.57
CA GLN A 157 -3.06 -16.18 11.88
C GLN A 157 -3.97 -15.61 12.99
N CYS A 158 -5.22 -15.23 12.68
CA CYS A 158 -6.09 -14.54 13.64
C CYS A 158 -6.50 -15.43 14.82
N LYS A 159 -6.72 -16.72 14.58
CA LYS A 159 -7.12 -17.68 15.64
C LYS A 159 -6.13 -17.70 16.80
N LEU A 160 -4.83 -17.69 16.51
CA LEU A 160 -3.73 -17.77 17.47
C LEU A 160 -3.11 -16.40 17.81
N CYS A 161 -3.73 -15.31 17.35
CA CYS A 161 -3.17 -13.98 17.51
C CYS A 161 -3.21 -13.51 18.97
N GLY A 162 -2.05 -13.14 19.52
CA GLY A 162 -1.92 -12.55 20.86
C GLY A 162 -2.18 -11.04 20.92
N ARG A 163 -2.61 -10.41 19.81
CA ARG A 163 -2.86 -8.96 19.74
C ARG A 163 -4.32 -8.62 19.38
N LYS A 164 -5.25 -9.53 19.70
CA LYS A 164 -6.68 -9.35 19.37
C LYS A 164 -7.31 -8.13 20.01
N GLU A 165 -6.88 -7.77 21.21
CA GLU A 165 -7.36 -6.59 21.97
C GLU A 165 -7.08 -5.26 21.25
N PHE A 166 -6.04 -5.22 20.39
CA PHE A 166 -5.65 -4.04 19.60
C PHE A 166 -6.16 -4.10 18.17
N CYS A 167 -6.94 -5.12 17.81
CA CYS A 167 -7.37 -5.37 16.44
C CYS A 167 -8.80 -4.90 16.22
N ALA A 168 -8.98 -3.85 15.40
CA ALA A 168 -10.29 -3.31 15.07
C ALA A 168 -11.11 -4.22 14.12
N SER A 169 -10.43 -5.12 13.39
CA SER A 169 -11.07 -5.95 12.37
C SER A 169 -10.52 -7.37 12.38
N PRO A 170 -10.75 -8.16 13.46
CA PRO A 170 -10.29 -9.53 13.47
C PRO A 170 -11.05 -10.33 12.39
N VAL A 171 -10.30 -10.98 11.52
CA VAL A 171 -10.87 -11.93 10.55
C VAL A 171 -10.98 -13.28 11.23
N PHE A 172 -12.19 -13.73 11.51
CA PHE A 172 -12.45 -15.06 12.02
C PHE A 172 -12.97 -15.92 10.87
N HIS A 173 -12.21 -16.94 10.53
CA HIS A 173 -12.77 -18.03 9.73
C HIS A 173 -13.70 -18.85 10.64
N HIS A 174 -14.95 -18.89 10.27
CA HIS A 174 -15.93 -19.81 10.82
C HIS A 174 -15.75 -21.21 10.21
#